data_05a70e6403261ac4a5928deb775e0932
#
_entry.id   05a70e6403261ac4a5928deb775e0932
#
_cell.length_a   1.000
_cell.length_b   1.000
_cell.length_c   1.000
_cell.angle_alpha   90.00
_cell.angle_beta   90.00
_cell.angle_gamma   90.00
#
_symmetry.space_group_name_H-M   'P 1'
#
loop_
_entity.id
_entity.type
_entity.pdbx_description
1 polymer ?
#
loop_
_entity_poly.entity_id
_entity_poly.type
_entity_poly.pdbx_seq_one_letter_code
_entity_poly.pdbx_strand_id
1 'polypeptide(L)'
;MDISSSPLHRAHKVSLLRRQPSSPVNSVSVIGFSLPQITSPSLAKCRWKRSSFGVVRACVAVEEKTRTAIIRIGTRGRCLDGLEMKCVSLSSVWIRFMGLSDIIVDNVNQLDSPLALAQAYETRAKLQAKHPELTSEGAIHIEIIKTTGDKILSQPLADIGGKGLFTKEIDEALINGHIDIAVHSMKDVPTYLPDKTILPCNLVREDVRDAFICLTAASLAELPTGSVVGTASLRRKSQILHKYPSLAVEENFRGNVQTRLSKLQGGKVHATLLALAGLKRLSMTENVASVLSLDEMLPAVAQGAIGIACRTDDDKMASYLASLNHEETRLAVACERAFLEMLDGSCRTPIAGYAAKDEEGNCYFRGLVASPDGTRVLETSRKGPYVFEDMVKMGKDAGQELLSRAGPGFFGN
;
A
#
# COMPACT_ATOMS: atom_id res chain seq x y z
N MET A 1 -24.38 28.70 -58.86
CA MET A 1 -23.10 29.39 -59.10
C MET A 1 -22.08 28.62 -58.27
N ASP A 2 -21.55 27.47 -58.82
CA ASP A 2 -20.33 27.42 -59.67
C ASP A 2 -19.09 27.81 -58.82
N ILE A 3 -18.03 27.09 -58.68
CA ILE A 3 -17.29 26.00 -59.35
C ILE A 3 -16.03 25.78 -58.53
N SER A 4 -15.70 24.57 -58.19
CA SER A 4 -14.49 23.74 -58.50
C SER A 4 -13.14 24.34 -58.02
N SER A 5 -12.16 23.64 -57.57
CA SER A 5 -11.49 22.41 -58.06
C SER A 5 -10.35 21.98 -57.14
N SER A 6 -10.17 20.68 -57.00
CA SER A 6 -8.88 20.07 -56.65
C SER A 6 -7.92 20.11 -57.85
N PRO A 7 -6.58 19.87 -57.69
CA PRO A 7 -6.07 18.50 -57.83
C PRO A 7 -4.76 18.13 -57.04
N LEU A 8 -4.62 16.87 -56.69
CA LEU A 8 -3.74 15.78 -57.20
C LEU A 8 -2.21 15.81 -56.94
N HIS A 9 -1.79 14.75 -56.26
CA HIS A 9 -0.61 13.88 -56.47
C HIS A 9 0.84 14.41 -56.44
N ARG A 10 1.63 13.81 -55.53
CA ARG A 10 2.83 13.05 -55.99
C ARG A 10 3.37 12.11 -54.88
N ALA A 11 3.39 10.84 -55.23
CA ALA A 11 4.14 9.79 -54.59
C ALA A 11 5.62 9.81 -55.05
N HIS A 12 6.56 9.55 -54.17
CA HIS A 12 7.87 9.08 -54.56
C HIS A 12 8.26 7.81 -53.73
N LYS A 13 8.29 6.72 -54.48
CA LYS A 13 9.02 5.48 -54.15
C LYS A 13 10.52 5.71 -54.39
N VAL A 14 11.38 5.27 -53.48
CA VAL A 14 12.77 4.86 -53.76
C VAL A 14 13.12 3.68 -52.89
N SER A 15 13.29 2.65 -53.45
CA SER A 15 13.97 1.38 -53.64
C SER A 15 15.10 1.03 -52.65
N LEU A 16 15.03 -0.25 -52.31
CA LEU A 16 16.00 -1.13 -51.68
C LEU A 16 17.42 -1.09 -52.29
N LEU A 17 18.44 -1.13 -51.42
CA LEU A 17 19.73 -1.74 -51.78
C LEU A 17 20.30 -2.53 -50.59
N ARG A 18 20.38 -3.84 -50.81
CA ARG A 18 21.16 -4.82 -50.03
C ARG A 18 22.65 -4.64 -50.30
N ARG A 19 23.50 -4.71 -49.28
CA ARG A 19 24.87 -5.26 -49.36
C ARG A 19 25.32 -5.87 -48.03
N GLN A 20 25.70 -7.10 -48.07
CA GLN A 20 26.60 -7.82 -47.14
C GLN A 20 27.92 -8.13 -47.91
N PRO A 21 28.97 -8.75 -47.28
CA PRO A 21 29.70 -8.49 -46.04
C PRO A 21 31.21 -8.41 -46.28
N SER A 22 32.01 -7.97 -45.30
CA SER A 22 33.42 -8.37 -45.19
C SER A 22 33.99 -8.09 -43.80
N SER A 23 34.48 -9.15 -43.14
CA SER A 23 35.41 -9.05 -42.00
C SER A 23 36.84 -8.74 -42.51
N PRO A 24 37.77 -8.25 -41.63
CA PRO A 24 38.56 -9.16 -40.81
C PRO A 24 38.96 -8.62 -39.39
N VAL A 25 39.18 -9.59 -38.54
CA VAL A 25 40.06 -9.76 -37.39
C VAL A 25 41.09 -8.63 -37.13
N ASN A 26 41.05 -8.12 -35.89
CA ASN A 26 42.28 -7.61 -35.27
C ASN A 26 42.26 -7.92 -33.76
N SER A 27 43.39 -8.49 -33.35
CA SER A 27 43.81 -8.88 -32.03
C SER A 27 43.83 -7.73 -31.02
N VAL A 28 43.29 -7.91 -29.82
CA VAL A 28 43.50 -7.03 -28.66
C VAL A 28 44.22 -7.82 -27.57
N SER A 29 45.42 -7.32 -27.23
CA SER A 29 46.31 -7.77 -26.20
C SER A 29 45.71 -7.74 -24.80
N VAL A 30 45.94 -8.84 -24.07
CA VAL A 30 45.58 -9.03 -22.65
C VAL A 30 46.58 -8.22 -21.79
N ILE A 31 46.10 -7.26 -21.07
CA ILE A 31 46.84 -6.60 -19.97
C ILE A 31 46.52 -7.35 -18.68
N GLY A 32 47.54 -8.03 -18.12
CA GLY A 32 47.44 -8.72 -16.86
C GLY A 32 47.31 -7.76 -15.67
N PHE A 33 46.28 -7.92 -14.85
CA PHE A 33 46.22 -7.36 -13.52
C PHE A 33 46.48 -8.44 -12.49
N SER A 34 47.52 -8.21 -11.67
CA SER A 34 47.91 -9.05 -10.54
C SER A 34 46.88 -8.87 -9.39
N LEU A 35 46.32 -9.96 -8.93
CA LEU A 35 45.48 -10.03 -7.72
C LEU A 35 46.39 -10.09 -6.47
N PRO A 36 46.06 -9.41 -5.38
CA PRO A 36 46.76 -9.57 -4.10
C PRO A 36 46.42 -10.94 -3.46
N GLN A 37 47.43 -11.60 -2.95
CA GLN A 37 47.32 -12.85 -2.21
C GLN A 37 46.58 -12.63 -0.89
N ILE A 38 45.44 -13.31 -0.70
CA ILE A 38 44.75 -13.40 0.58
C ILE A 38 45.31 -14.62 1.31
N THR A 39 45.95 -14.39 2.44
CA THR A 39 46.42 -15.43 3.36
C THR A 39 45.24 -16.12 4.04
N SER A 40 45.16 -17.42 3.88
CA SER A 40 44.16 -18.29 4.49
C SER A 40 44.38 -18.48 5.99
N PRO A 41 43.30 -18.50 6.82
CA PRO A 41 43.39 -19.01 8.20
C PRO A 41 43.35 -20.55 8.18
N SER A 42 44.07 -21.12 9.14
CA SER A 42 44.39 -22.50 9.37
C SER A 42 43.22 -23.51 9.25
N LEU A 43 43.46 -24.57 8.49
CA LEU A 43 42.66 -25.79 8.42
C LEU A 43 42.67 -26.54 9.77
N ALA A 44 41.53 -26.64 10.43
CA ALA A 44 41.33 -27.57 11.52
C ALA A 44 41.25 -29.00 10.97
N LYS A 45 42.04 -29.90 11.55
CA LYS A 45 42.15 -31.33 11.14
C LYS A 45 40.84 -32.05 11.38
N CYS A 46 40.09 -32.39 10.32
CA CYS A 46 38.99 -33.35 10.38
C CYS A 46 39.51 -34.76 10.42
N ARG A 47 39.13 -35.53 11.47
CA ARG A 47 39.45 -36.96 11.62
C ARG A 47 38.33 -37.80 10.97
N TRP A 48 38.64 -38.53 9.92
CA TRP A 48 37.71 -39.40 9.19
C TRP A 48 37.45 -40.69 9.96
N LYS A 49 36.18 -41.03 10.25
CA LYS A 49 35.78 -42.41 10.60
C LYS A 49 35.07 -43.02 9.38
N ARG A 50 35.60 -44.13 8.87
CA ARG A 50 34.94 -44.95 7.86
C ARG A 50 33.82 -45.77 8.50
N SER A 51 32.59 -45.67 7.98
CA SER A 51 31.53 -46.62 8.20
C SER A 51 31.25 -47.40 6.93
N SER A 52 30.86 -48.66 7.08
CA SER A 52 30.81 -49.70 6.07
C SER A 52 29.60 -49.70 5.12
N PHE A 53 28.97 -48.57 4.89
CA PHE A 53 27.96 -48.41 3.85
C PHE A 53 28.18 -47.10 3.10
N GLY A 54 28.39 -47.24 1.79
CA GLY A 54 28.94 -46.26 0.88
C GLY A 54 28.04 -45.05 0.56
N VAL A 55 27.64 -44.28 1.55
CA VAL A 55 27.02 -42.96 1.36
C VAL A 55 27.82 -41.94 2.16
N VAL A 56 28.67 -41.19 1.45
CA VAL A 56 29.36 -40.03 2.05
C VAL A 56 28.37 -38.90 2.19
N ARG A 57 27.82 -38.69 3.39
CA ARG A 57 27.16 -37.44 3.78
C ARG A 57 28.24 -36.47 4.23
N ALA A 58 28.55 -35.48 3.43
CA ALA A 58 29.30 -34.32 3.86
C ALA A 58 28.39 -33.46 4.77
N CYS A 59 28.55 -33.57 6.09
CA CYS A 59 28.04 -32.59 7.02
C CYS A 59 28.96 -31.38 6.96
N VAL A 60 28.61 -30.37 6.19
CA VAL A 60 29.11 -29.03 6.35
C VAL A 60 28.33 -28.46 7.55
N ALA A 61 28.94 -28.41 8.73
CA ALA A 61 28.44 -27.59 9.82
C ALA A 61 28.67 -26.13 9.41
N VAL A 62 27.65 -25.53 8.78
CA VAL A 62 27.52 -24.09 8.71
C VAL A 62 27.13 -23.68 10.13
N GLU A 63 28.06 -23.13 10.89
CA GLU A 63 27.69 -22.29 12.03
C GLU A 63 26.90 -21.09 11.45
N GLU A 64 25.60 -21.24 11.30
CA GLU A 64 24.69 -20.11 11.24
C GLU A 64 24.80 -19.39 12.60
N LYS A 65 25.67 -18.40 12.64
CA LYS A 65 25.47 -17.29 13.58
C LYS A 65 24.15 -16.65 13.15
N THR A 66 23.04 -17.11 13.72
CA THR A 66 21.76 -16.42 13.68
C THR A 66 22.00 -15.03 14.26
N ARG A 67 22.31 -14.06 13.41
CA ARG A 67 22.29 -12.65 13.80
C ARG A 67 20.86 -12.36 14.19
N THR A 68 20.61 -12.24 15.48
CA THR A 68 19.29 -11.85 15.99
C THR A 68 18.96 -10.48 15.40
N ALA A 69 17.87 -10.39 14.66
CA ALA A 69 17.40 -9.13 14.09
C ALA A 69 17.22 -8.11 15.23
N ILE A 70 17.63 -6.86 15.00
CA ILE A 70 17.49 -5.78 15.98
C ILE A 70 16.03 -5.31 16.02
N ILE A 71 15.34 -5.36 14.89
CA ILE A 71 13.93 -4.94 14.74
C ILE A 71 13.20 -5.93 13.85
N ARG A 72 12.03 -6.38 14.30
CA ARG A 72 11.09 -7.19 13.52
C ARG A 72 9.87 -6.35 13.17
N ILE A 73 9.65 -6.13 11.88
CA ILE A 73 8.53 -5.36 11.35
C ILE A 73 7.41 -6.33 10.96
N GLY A 74 6.27 -6.25 11.62
CA GLY A 74 5.06 -6.97 11.23
C GLY A 74 4.27 -6.22 10.15
N THR A 75 3.87 -6.95 9.11
CA THR A 75 3.01 -6.43 8.04
C THR A 75 2.07 -7.51 7.53
N ARG A 76 0.97 -7.08 6.88
CA ARG A 76 -0.08 -7.94 6.35
C ARG A 76 0.36 -8.68 5.08
N GLY A 77 0.00 -9.96 4.95
CA GLY A 77 0.20 -10.74 3.72
C GLY A 77 0.10 -12.24 3.91
N ARG A 78 0.32 -13.00 2.84
CA ARG A 78 0.54 -14.45 2.87
C ARG A 78 2.01 -14.75 2.70
N CYS A 79 2.54 -15.63 3.54
CA CYS A 79 3.79 -16.33 3.29
C CYS A 79 3.49 -17.52 2.35
N LEU A 80 4.28 -17.72 1.32
CA LEU A 80 4.27 -18.97 0.54
C LEU A 80 5.00 -19.99 1.39
N ASP A 81 4.31 -21.01 1.90
CA ASP A 81 4.91 -22.08 2.68
C ASP A 81 6.03 -22.75 1.84
N GLY A 82 7.28 -22.64 2.29
CA GLY A 82 8.43 -23.34 1.75
C GLY A 82 9.40 -22.55 0.87
N LEU A 83 9.21 -21.23 0.66
CA LEU A 83 10.21 -20.39 0.00
C LEU A 83 10.86 -19.44 1.01
N GLU A 84 12.02 -19.82 1.54
CA GLU A 84 12.93 -18.87 2.18
C GLU A 84 13.37 -17.84 1.12
N MET A 85 12.81 -16.63 1.17
CA MET A 85 13.35 -15.52 0.39
C MET A 85 14.69 -15.12 0.98
N LYS A 86 15.78 -15.72 0.47
CA LYS A 86 17.10 -15.13 0.64
C LYS A 86 17.08 -13.79 -0.07
N CYS A 87 17.09 -12.72 0.71
CA CYS A 87 17.24 -11.36 0.22
C CYS A 87 18.64 -11.22 -0.39
N VAL A 88 18.77 -11.50 -1.69
CA VAL A 88 19.97 -11.16 -2.44
C VAL A 88 19.83 -9.70 -2.82
N SER A 89 20.59 -8.84 -2.17
CA SER A 89 20.79 -7.44 -2.58
C SER A 89 21.56 -7.43 -3.90
N LEU A 90 20.86 -7.68 -4.99
CA LEU A 90 21.39 -7.49 -6.33
C LEU A 90 20.83 -6.19 -6.88
N SER A 91 21.72 -5.31 -7.35
CA SER A 91 21.32 -4.12 -8.06
C SER A 91 20.42 -4.49 -9.26
N SER A 92 19.41 -3.66 -9.54
CA SER A 92 18.41 -3.87 -10.59
C SER A 92 18.99 -4.19 -11.99
N VAL A 93 20.25 -3.86 -12.23
CA VAL A 93 20.99 -4.14 -13.46
C VAL A 93 21.39 -5.63 -13.57
N TRP A 94 21.79 -6.25 -12.46
CA TRP A 94 22.18 -7.68 -12.44
C TRP A 94 20.99 -8.63 -12.54
N ILE A 95 19.85 -8.28 -11.99
CA ILE A 95 18.62 -9.09 -12.04
C ILE A 95 18.16 -9.27 -13.51
N ARG A 96 18.30 -8.22 -14.33
CA ARG A 96 17.95 -8.28 -15.76
C ARG A 96 18.89 -9.16 -16.60
N PHE A 97 20.16 -9.28 -16.17
CA PHE A 97 21.16 -10.04 -16.93
C PHE A 97 21.04 -11.57 -16.72
N MET A 98 20.43 -12.00 -15.61
CA MET A 98 20.33 -13.43 -15.24
C MET A 98 18.98 -14.07 -15.58
N GLY A 99 18.03 -13.37 -16.20
CA GLY A 99 16.70 -13.92 -16.51
C GLY A 99 15.84 -14.23 -15.26
N LEU A 100 16.23 -13.74 -14.08
CA LEU A 100 15.55 -13.95 -12.81
C LEU A 100 14.46 -12.90 -12.52
N SER A 101 14.33 -11.90 -13.39
CA SER A 101 13.36 -10.81 -13.23
C SER A 101 11.91 -11.32 -13.17
N ASP A 102 11.58 -12.31 -14.00
CA ASP A 102 10.22 -12.81 -14.11
C ASP A 102 9.81 -13.65 -12.89
N ILE A 103 10.77 -14.42 -12.34
CA ILE A 103 10.54 -15.26 -11.16
C ILE A 103 10.32 -14.40 -9.90
N ILE A 104 11.05 -13.28 -9.75
CA ILE A 104 10.91 -12.39 -8.60
C ILE A 104 9.63 -11.55 -8.72
N VAL A 105 9.28 -11.10 -9.92
CA VAL A 105 8.05 -10.34 -10.19
C VAL A 105 6.82 -11.21 -10.01
N ASP A 106 6.84 -12.47 -10.50
CA ASP A 106 5.73 -13.42 -10.33
C ASP A 106 5.51 -13.79 -8.86
N ASN A 107 6.57 -13.97 -8.07
CA ASN A 107 6.45 -14.26 -6.63
C ASN A 107 5.90 -13.08 -5.82
N VAL A 108 6.26 -11.83 -6.16
CA VAL A 108 5.69 -10.62 -5.53
C VAL A 108 4.21 -10.46 -5.88
N ASN A 109 3.82 -10.79 -7.11
CA ASN A 109 2.42 -10.73 -7.55
C ASN A 109 1.52 -11.79 -6.88
N GLN A 110 2.10 -12.88 -6.34
CA GLN A 110 1.38 -13.92 -5.61
C GLN A 110 1.15 -13.59 -4.13
N LEU A 111 1.75 -12.53 -3.58
CA LEU A 111 1.49 -12.08 -2.22
C LEU A 111 0.08 -11.46 -2.12
N ASP A 112 -0.69 -11.82 -1.11
CA ASP A 112 -2.06 -11.33 -0.93
C ASP A 112 -2.15 -9.82 -0.70
N SER A 113 -1.07 -9.18 -0.23
CA SER A 113 -1.03 -7.74 0.00
C SER A 113 0.32 -7.10 -0.40
N PRO A 114 0.62 -6.96 -1.70
CA PRO A 114 1.83 -6.27 -2.17
C PRO A 114 1.95 -4.86 -1.63
N LEU A 115 0.82 -4.16 -1.43
CA LEU A 115 0.81 -2.81 -0.87
C LEU A 115 1.31 -2.77 0.58
N ALA A 116 0.87 -3.71 1.43
CA ALA A 116 1.32 -3.76 2.82
C ALA A 116 2.83 -4.05 2.90
N LEU A 117 3.32 -4.92 2.04
CA LEU A 117 4.76 -5.20 1.94
C LEU A 117 5.55 -3.98 1.46
N ALA A 118 5.05 -3.24 0.45
CA ALA A 118 5.68 -1.99 0.00
C ALA A 118 5.77 -0.96 1.14
N GLN A 119 4.74 -0.84 1.99
CA GLN A 119 4.73 0.03 3.16
C GLN A 119 5.76 -0.41 4.22
N ALA A 120 5.93 -1.71 4.45
CA ALA A 120 6.95 -2.22 5.36
C ALA A 120 8.37 -1.96 4.83
N TYR A 121 8.60 -2.12 3.53
CA TYR A 121 9.88 -1.78 2.90
C TYR A 121 10.16 -0.27 2.93
N GLU A 122 9.15 0.58 2.71
CA GLU A 122 9.27 2.04 2.85
C GLU A 122 9.70 2.40 4.29
N THR A 123 9.06 1.79 5.29
CA THR A 123 9.39 2.00 6.71
C THR A 123 10.81 1.54 7.02
N ARG A 124 11.23 0.35 6.55
CA ARG A 124 12.60 -0.16 6.71
C ARG A 124 13.62 0.79 6.12
N ALA A 125 13.41 1.24 4.89
CA ALA A 125 14.33 2.16 4.21
C ALA A 125 14.48 3.48 4.97
N LYS A 126 13.38 4.03 5.52
CA LYS A 126 13.40 5.26 6.32
C LYS A 126 14.12 5.08 7.66
N LEU A 127 13.95 3.94 8.33
CA LEU A 127 14.70 3.59 9.54
C LEU A 127 16.20 3.50 9.25
N GLN A 128 16.57 2.77 8.21
CA GLN A 128 17.99 2.62 7.81
C GLN A 128 18.64 3.95 7.39
N ALA A 129 17.89 4.84 6.75
CA ALA A 129 18.39 6.16 6.37
C ALA A 129 18.69 7.07 7.57
N LYS A 130 17.97 6.89 8.69
CA LYS A 130 18.14 7.71 9.90
C LYS A 130 19.03 7.07 10.98
N HIS A 131 19.20 5.75 10.95
CA HIS A 131 19.85 4.96 11.98
C HIS A 131 20.92 4.05 11.34
N PRO A 132 22.19 4.47 11.27
CA PRO A 132 23.27 3.71 10.62
C PRO A 132 23.44 2.30 11.16
N GLU A 133 23.17 2.07 12.46
CA GLU A 133 23.24 0.76 13.09
C GLU A 133 22.21 -0.25 12.52
N LEU A 134 21.15 0.23 11.88
CA LEU A 134 20.12 -0.60 11.25
C LEU A 134 20.43 -0.94 9.78
N THR A 135 21.55 -0.45 9.22
CA THR A 135 21.93 -0.73 7.83
C THR A 135 22.58 -2.09 7.64
N SER A 136 23.05 -2.72 8.72
CA SER A 136 23.68 -4.04 8.66
C SER A 136 22.69 -5.08 8.11
N GLU A 137 23.18 -6.02 7.32
CA GLU A 137 22.37 -7.14 6.82
C GLU A 137 21.77 -7.94 7.99
N GLY A 138 20.45 -8.17 7.94
CA GLY A 138 19.72 -8.84 9.01
C GLY A 138 19.35 -7.97 10.21
N ALA A 139 19.70 -6.66 10.23
CA ALA A 139 19.33 -5.77 11.34
C ALA A 139 17.81 -5.54 11.42
N ILE A 140 17.11 -5.54 10.26
CA ILE A 140 15.65 -5.43 10.19
C ILE A 140 15.11 -6.62 9.41
N HIS A 141 14.20 -7.36 10.06
CA HIS A 141 13.46 -8.46 9.45
C HIS A 141 11.99 -8.06 9.25
N ILE A 142 11.38 -8.47 8.12
CA ILE A 142 9.96 -8.22 7.82
C ILE A 142 9.20 -9.53 7.95
N GLU A 143 8.27 -9.57 8.93
CA GLU A 143 7.37 -10.69 9.18
C GLU A 143 6.04 -10.47 8.47
N ILE A 144 5.65 -11.43 7.63
CA ILE A 144 4.39 -11.39 6.88
C ILE A 144 3.32 -12.17 7.65
N ILE A 145 2.26 -11.47 8.09
CA ILE A 145 1.21 -12.03 8.94
C ILE A 145 -0.10 -12.12 8.16
N LYS A 146 -0.70 -13.31 8.11
CA LYS A 146 -2.03 -13.54 7.50
C LYS A 146 -3.12 -13.02 8.41
N THR A 147 -3.95 -12.12 7.91
CA THR A 147 -5.11 -11.60 8.66
C THR A 147 -6.41 -12.28 8.28
N THR A 148 -7.41 -12.21 9.17
CA THR A 148 -8.76 -12.72 8.90
C THR A 148 -9.39 -12.05 7.69
N GLY A 149 -9.19 -10.74 7.50
CA GLY A 149 -9.68 -10.01 6.35
C GLY A 149 -9.11 -10.47 5.00
N ASP A 150 -7.90 -11.08 5.01
CA ASP A 150 -7.29 -11.66 3.81
C ASP A 150 -7.83 -13.06 3.48
N LYS A 151 -8.34 -13.78 4.49
CA LYS A 151 -8.87 -15.14 4.34
C LYS A 151 -10.29 -15.16 3.76
N ILE A 152 -11.12 -14.18 4.10
CA ILE A 152 -12.54 -14.13 3.72
C ILE A 152 -12.71 -13.18 2.54
N LEU A 153 -12.83 -13.71 1.32
CA LEU A 153 -13.02 -12.93 0.09
C LEU A 153 -14.42 -13.11 -0.54
N SER A 154 -15.24 -14.04 -0.01
CA SER A 154 -16.50 -14.44 -0.62
C SER A 154 -17.69 -13.55 -0.27
N GLN A 155 -17.56 -12.64 0.71
CA GLN A 155 -18.65 -11.79 1.19
C GLN A 155 -18.24 -10.31 1.18
N PRO A 156 -19.21 -9.36 1.10
CA PRO A 156 -18.96 -7.94 1.28
C PRO A 156 -18.29 -7.64 2.64
N LEU A 157 -17.43 -6.61 2.70
CA LEU A 157 -16.75 -6.23 3.95
C LEU A 157 -17.73 -5.86 5.06
N ALA A 158 -18.86 -5.25 4.69
CA ALA A 158 -19.92 -4.88 5.64
C ALA A 158 -20.53 -6.08 6.37
N ASP A 159 -20.58 -7.25 5.73
CA ASP A 159 -21.23 -8.46 6.26
C ASP A 159 -20.30 -9.29 7.15
N ILE A 160 -18.99 -9.18 6.96
CA ILE A 160 -18.00 -9.99 7.70
C ILE A 160 -17.98 -9.61 9.18
N GLY A 161 -18.31 -8.38 9.52
CA GLY A 161 -18.40 -7.88 10.89
C GLY A 161 -17.10 -7.95 11.68
N GLY A 162 -16.94 -7.04 12.64
CA GLY A 162 -15.79 -7.00 13.53
C GLY A 162 -14.83 -5.85 13.20
N LYS A 163 -14.49 -5.09 14.24
CA LYS A 163 -13.43 -4.09 14.20
C LYS A 163 -12.09 -4.83 14.17
N GLY A 164 -11.12 -4.36 13.39
CA GLY A 164 -9.78 -4.95 13.35
C GLY A 164 -9.58 -6.16 12.44
N LEU A 165 -10.41 -6.37 11.41
CA LEU A 165 -10.29 -7.48 10.45
C LEU A 165 -8.90 -7.64 9.81
N PHE A 166 -8.15 -6.55 9.72
CA PHE A 166 -6.83 -6.50 9.08
C PHE A 166 -5.69 -6.20 10.06
N THR A 167 -5.99 -6.03 11.35
CA THR A 167 -4.97 -5.65 12.35
C THR A 167 -4.85 -6.66 13.49
N LYS A 168 -5.91 -7.39 13.86
CA LYS A 168 -5.96 -8.25 15.04
C LYS A 168 -4.76 -9.18 15.18
N GLU A 169 -4.44 -9.95 14.16
CA GLU A 169 -3.34 -10.93 14.21
C GLU A 169 -1.95 -10.24 14.28
N ILE A 170 -1.84 -9.04 13.68
CA ILE A 170 -0.62 -8.22 13.77
C ILE A 170 -0.48 -7.64 15.18
N ASP A 171 -1.58 -7.15 15.75
CA ASP A 171 -1.63 -6.62 17.11
C ASP A 171 -1.29 -7.70 18.15
N GLU A 172 -1.82 -8.92 17.98
CA GLU A 172 -1.48 -10.08 18.80
C GLU A 172 0.03 -10.42 18.71
N ALA A 173 0.60 -10.42 17.52
CA ALA A 173 2.03 -10.67 17.31
C ALA A 173 2.89 -9.57 17.95
N LEU A 174 2.44 -8.31 17.92
CA LEU A 174 3.12 -7.19 18.56
C LEU A 174 3.10 -7.32 20.08
N ILE A 175 1.94 -7.59 20.68
CA ILE A 175 1.75 -7.75 22.13
C ILE A 175 2.57 -8.93 22.67
N ASN A 176 2.59 -10.05 21.93
CA ASN A 176 3.32 -11.26 22.29
C ASN A 176 4.85 -11.17 22.03
N GLY A 177 5.33 -10.05 21.49
CA GLY A 177 6.74 -9.84 21.21
C GLY A 177 7.30 -10.67 20.04
N HIS A 178 6.44 -11.18 19.15
CA HIS A 178 6.87 -11.83 17.91
C HIS A 178 7.39 -10.81 16.90
N ILE A 179 6.84 -9.60 16.93
CA ILE A 179 7.31 -8.44 16.19
C ILE A 179 7.56 -7.27 17.15
N ASP A 180 8.30 -6.27 16.71
CA ASP A 180 8.68 -5.12 17.53
C ASP A 180 7.93 -3.86 17.11
N ILE A 181 7.61 -3.73 15.84
CA ILE A 181 6.77 -2.67 15.29
C ILE A 181 5.77 -3.25 14.29
N ALA A 182 4.59 -2.62 14.20
CA ALA A 182 3.53 -2.98 13.27
C ALA A 182 3.27 -1.84 12.29
N VAL A 183 3.33 -2.12 10.99
CA VAL A 183 3.13 -1.13 9.92
C VAL A 183 1.73 -1.28 9.32
N HIS A 184 0.95 -0.20 9.36
CA HIS A 184 -0.45 -0.21 8.96
C HIS A 184 -0.80 0.89 7.95
N SER A 185 -1.70 0.59 7.01
CA SER A 185 -2.51 1.61 6.36
C SER A 185 -3.49 2.19 7.37
N MET A 186 -3.35 3.46 7.73
CA MET A 186 -4.11 4.06 8.84
C MET A 186 -5.63 3.99 8.68
N LYS A 187 -6.13 4.00 7.46
CA LYS A 187 -7.59 3.86 7.17
C LYS A 187 -8.17 2.50 7.59
N ASP A 188 -7.33 1.48 7.77
CA ASP A 188 -7.72 0.13 8.15
C ASP A 188 -7.56 -0.12 9.68
N VAL A 189 -6.98 0.84 10.41
CA VAL A 189 -6.75 0.76 11.87
C VAL A 189 -8.00 1.23 12.62
N PRO A 190 -8.57 0.41 13.52
CA PRO A 190 -9.69 0.81 14.37
C PRO A 190 -9.42 2.09 15.16
N THR A 191 -10.48 2.80 15.58
CA THR A 191 -10.34 4.02 16.39
C THR A 191 -9.73 3.77 17.76
N TYR A 192 -9.94 2.58 18.32
CA TYR A 192 -9.27 2.12 19.54
C TYR A 192 -8.01 1.32 19.17
N LEU A 193 -7.00 1.41 20.00
CA LEU A 193 -5.82 0.55 19.94
C LEU A 193 -5.95 -0.54 21.00
N PRO A 194 -5.38 -1.73 20.77
CA PRO A 194 -5.30 -2.77 21.80
C PRO A 194 -4.49 -2.29 23.02
N ASP A 195 -4.86 -2.78 24.20
CA ASP A 195 -4.10 -2.53 25.42
C ASP A 195 -2.61 -2.86 25.21
N LYS A 196 -1.74 -2.10 25.85
CA LYS A 196 -0.27 -2.22 25.77
C LYS A 196 0.32 -1.86 24.40
N THR A 197 -0.43 -1.23 23.52
CA THR A 197 0.10 -0.72 22.25
C THR A 197 -0.12 0.78 22.12
N ILE A 198 0.81 1.44 21.43
CA ILE A 198 0.73 2.85 21.04
C ILE A 198 1.03 2.99 19.55
N LEU A 199 0.55 4.07 18.95
CA LEU A 199 0.83 4.43 17.56
C LEU A 199 1.51 5.81 17.54
N PRO A 200 2.81 5.88 17.86
CA PRO A 200 3.52 7.14 18.07
C PRO A 200 3.96 7.80 16.76
N CYS A 201 3.86 7.10 15.63
CA CYS A 201 4.44 7.55 14.37
C CYS A 201 3.45 7.45 13.22
N ASN A 202 3.33 8.56 12.50
CA ASN A 202 2.79 8.58 11.15
C ASN A 202 3.87 9.09 10.18
N LEU A 203 4.08 8.37 9.07
CA LEU A 203 4.97 8.83 8.01
C LEU A 203 4.34 10.01 7.25
N VAL A 204 5.15 10.72 6.44
CA VAL A 204 4.63 11.74 5.53
C VAL A 204 3.48 11.16 4.72
N ARG A 205 2.33 11.84 4.73
CA ARG A 205 1.10 11.38 4.09
C ARG A 205 1.22 11.45 2.57
N GLU A 206 0.87 10.36 1.91
CA GLU A 206 0.73 10.33 0.45
C GLU A 206 -0.64 10.90 0.05
N ASP A 207 -0.81 11.18 -1.24
CA ASP A 207 -2.02 11.75 -1.83
C ASP A 207 -3.30 11.03 -1.34
N VAL A 208 -4.19 11.79 -0.73
CA VAL A 208 -5.39 11.27 -0.07
C VAL A 208 -6.51 10.90 -1.04
N ARG A 209 -6.42 11.36 -2.30
CA ARG A 209 -7.50 11.27 -3.29
C ARG A 209 -7.72 9.85 -3.78
N ASP A 210 -8.89 9.63 -4.35
CA ASP A 210 -9.19 8.41 -5.07
C ASP A 210 -8.86 8.58 -6.57
N ALA A 211 -8.35 7.53 -7.17
CA ALA A 211 -8.10 7.42 -8.60
C ALA A 211 -9.27 6.72 -9.28
N PHE A 212 -9.77 7.30 -10.35
CA PHE A 212 -10.72 6.69 -11.27
C PHE A 212 -9.96 5.85 -12.29
N ILE A 213 -10.38 4.61 -12.46
CA ILE A 213 -9.77 3.65 -13.39
C ILE A 213 -10.86 3.10 -14.30
N CYS A 214 -10.71 3.39 -15.57
CA CYS A 214 -11.62 2.97 -16.64
C CYS A 214 -10.83 2.80 -17.93
N LEU A 215 -11.28 1.90 -18.81
CA LEU A 215 -10.65 1.66 -20.10
C LEU A 215 -11.28 2.52 -21.23
N THR A 216 -12.45 3.11 -21.01
CA THR A 216 -13.29 3.70 -22.06
C THR A 216 -13.77 5.11 -21.77
N ALA A 217 -13.63 5.62 -20.53
CA ALA A 217 -14.07 6.96 -20.14
C ALA A 217 -13.00 7.63 -19.28
N ALA A 218 -12.91 8.96 -19.34
CA ALA A 218 -11.95 9.75 -18.57
C ALA A 218 -12.49 10.16 -17.18
N SER A 219 -13.82 10.12 -16.98
CA SER A 219 -14.46 10.52 -15.71
C SER A 219 -15.70 9.67 -15.40
N LEU A 220 -16.16 9.74 -14.12
CA LEU A 220 -17.43 9.12 -13.72
C LEU A 220 -18.64 9.71 -14.47
N ALA A 221 -18.59 10.99 -14.79
CA ALA A 221 -19.66 11.69 -15.49
C ALA A 221 -19.83 11.25 -16.95
N GLU A 222 -18.76 10.75 -17.57
CA GLU A 222 -18.77 10.27 -18.97
C GLU A 222 -19.25 8.81 -19.09
N LEU A 223 -19.42 8.11 -17.98
CA LEU A 223 -19.91 6.72 -18.01
C LEU A 223 -21.36 6.68 -18.52
N PRO A 224 -21.69 5.81 -19.48
CA PRO A 224 -23.08 5.59 -19.92
C PRO A 224 -24.00 5.21 -18.77
N THR A 225 -25.27 5.59 -18.87
CA THR A 225 -26.33 5.16 -17.94
C THR A 225 -26.34 3.64 -17.78
N GLY A 226 -26.44 3.15 -16.55
CA GLY A 226 -26.41 1.72 -16.24
C GLY A 226 -25.00 1.14 -16.14
N SER A 227 -23.94 1.93 -16.35
CA SER A 227 -22.57 1.44 -16.16
C SER A 227 -22.32 1.03 -14.72
N VAL A 228 -21.60 -0.08 -14.55
CA VAL A 228 -21.30 -0.68 -13.23
C VAL A 228 -19.93 -0.24 -12.76
N VAL A 229 -19.85 0.38 -11.59
CA VAL A 229 -18.59 0.74 -10.92
C VAL A 229 -18.29 -0.25 -9.80
N GLY A 230 -17.13 -0.90 -9.87
CA GLY A 230 -16.73 -1.91 -8.88
C GLY A 230 -16.11 -1.28 -7.63
N THR A 231 -16.73 -1.45 -6.45
CA THR A 231 -16.15 -1.06 -5.16
C THR A 231 -16.81 -1.76 -3.98
N ALA A 232 -16.02 -2.30 -3.05
CA ALA A 232 -16.53 -2.83 -1.78
C ALA A 232 -16.55 -1.77 -0.65
N SER A 233 -16.30 -0.50 -0.97
CA SER A 233 -16.29 0.60 -0.02
C SER A 233 -17.67 1.28 0.00
N LEU A 234 -18.40 1.17 1.11
CA LEU A 234 -19.69 1.85 1.28
C LEU A 234 -19.53 3.38 1.13
N ARG A 235 -18.42 3.95 1.60
CA ARG A 235 -18.08 5.37 1.40
C ARG A 235 -18.06 5.78 -0.07
N ARG A 236 -17.45 4.96 -0.92
CA ARG A 236 -17.40 5.23 -2.38
C ARG A 236 -18.77 4.99 -3.01
N LYS A 237 -19.40 3.86 -2.67
CA LYS A 237 -20.74 3.52 -3.18
C LYS A 237 -21.72 4.65 -2.96
N SER A 238 -21.88 5.11 -1.71
CA SER A 238 -22.87 6.14 -1.38
C SER A 238 -22.59 7.48 -2.07
N GLN A 239 -21.32 7.93 -2.17
CA GLN A 239 -20.97 9.15 -2.87
C GLN A 239 -21.16 9.02 -4.40
N ILE A 240 -20.88 7.83 -4.99
CA ILE A 240 -21.16 7.57 -6.43
C ILE A 240 -22.67 7.65 -6.68
N LEU A 241 -23.47 6.89 -5.94
CA LEU A 241 -24.92 6.85 -6.14
C LEU A 241 -25.60 8.20 -5.89
N HIS A 242 -25.08 8.99 -4.94
CA HIS A 242 -25.57 10.33 -4.68
C HIS A 242 -25.36 11.28 -5.87
N LYS A 243 -24.16 11.27 -6.45
CA LYS A 243 -23.78 12.19 -7.54
C LYS A 243 -24.16 11.69 -8.93
N TYR A 244 -24.14 10.38 -9.10
CA TYR A 244 -24.38 9.72 -10.38
C TYR A 244 -25.44 8.61 -10.22
N PRO A 245 -26.70 8.95 -9.95
CA PRO A 245 -27.76 7.97 -9.67
C PRO A 245 -28.10 7.06 -10.85
N SER A 246 -27.62 7.39 -12.04
CA SER A 246 -27.75 6.55 -13.24
C SER A 246 -26.72 5.40 -13.31
N LEU A 247 -25.73 5.38 -12.41
CA LEU A 247 -24.72 4.33 -12.35
C LEU A 247 -25.15 3.22 -11.36
N ALA A 248 -24.63 2.02 -11.59
CA ALA A 248 -24.77 0.89 -10.68
C ALA A 248 -23.44 0.60 -9.97
N VAL A 249 -23.49 -0.05 -8.79
CA VAL A 249 -22.29 -0.40 -8.03
C VAL A 249 -22.23 -1.90 -7.77
N GLU A 250 -21.11 -2.53 -8.14
CA GLU A 250 -20.77 -3.92 -7.76
C GLU A 250 -20.05 -3.91 -6.41
N GLU A 251 -20.75 -4.33 -5.34
CA GLU A 251 -20.28 -4.23 -3.95
C GLU A 251 -19.27 -5.30 -3.56
N ASN A 252 -19.30 -6.47 -4.21
CA ASN A 252 -18.32 -7.53 -3.92
C ASN A 252 -17.08 -7.42 -4.81
N PHE A 253 -16.68 -6.19 -5.16
CA PHE A 253 -15.48 -5.94 -5.96
C PHE A 253 -14.24 -5.84 -5.05
N ARG A 254 -13.79 -7.01 -4.56
CA ARG A 254 -12.70 -7.19 -3.58
C ARG A 254 -11.44 -7.80 -4.20
N GLY A 255 -10.36 -7.78 -3.44
CA GLY A 255 -9.04 -8.25 -3.76
C GLY A 255 -8.00 -7.14 -3.63
N ASN A 256 -6.72 -7.48 -3.86
CA ASN A 256 -5.65 -6.49 -3.94
C ASN A 256 -5.77 -5.62 -5.20
N VAL A 257 -4.86 -4.66 -5.40
CA VAL A 257 -4.88 -3.73 -6.54
C VAL A 257 -4.86 -4.52 -7.85
N GLN A 258 -3.93 -5.45 -8.01
CA GLN A 258 -3.74 -6.26 -9.22
C GLN A 258 -4.99 -7.08 -9.55
N THR A 259 -5.57 -7.74 -8.54
CA THR A 259 -6.81 -8.51 -8.71
C THR A 259 -7.96 -7.66 -9.21
N ARG A 260 -8.12 -6.43 -8.70
CA ARG A 260 -9.19 -5.51 -9.14
C ARG A 260 -8.95 -5.02 -10.56
N LEU A 261 -7.71 -4.72 -10.94
CA LEU A 261 -7.36 -4.34 -12.31
C LEU A 261 -7.64 -5.48 -13.29
N SER A 262 -7.26 -6.72 -12.95
CA SER A 262 -7.58 -7.90 -13.77
C SER A 262 -9.09 -8.11 -13.93
N LYS A 263 -9.89 -7.91 -12.86
CA LYS A 263 -11.35 -8.00 -12.92
C LYS A 263 -11.96 -6.90 -13.82
N LEU A 264 -11.40 -5.69 -13.82
CA LEU A 264 -11.81 -4.61 -14.70
C LEU A 264 -11.46 -4.94 -16.16
N GLN A 265 -10.22 -5.36 -16.43
CA GLN A 265 -9.77 -5.78 -17.78
C GLN A 265 -10.60 -6.95 -18.31
N GLY A 266 -11.02 -7.87 -17.44
CA GLY A 266 -11.91 -8.99 -17.77
C GLY A 266 -13.39 -8.59 -17.94
N GLY A 267 -13.74 -7.30 -17.92
CA GLY A 267 -15.08 -6.78 -18.20
C GLY A 267 -16.10 -7.06 -17.08
N LYS A 268 -15.67 -7.45 -15.86
CA LYS A 268 -16.61 -7.67 -14.74
C LYS A 268 -17.32 -6.38 -14.32
N VAL A 269 -16.69 -5.25 -14.48
CA VAL A 269 -17.21 -3.91 -14.23
C VAL A 269 -16.69 -2.95 -15.30
N HIS A 270 -17.36 -1.79 -15.48
CA HIS A 270 -16.97 -0.77 -16.47
C HIS A 270 -15.86 0.15 -15.93
N ALA A 271 -15.86 0.39 -14.62
CA ALA A 271 -14.87 1.22 -13.93
C ALA A 271 -14.63 0.76 -12.49
N THR A 272 -13.56 1.22 -11.87
CA THR A 272 -13.31 1.05 -10.44
C THR A 272 -12.61 2.28 -9.86
N LEU A 273 -12.67 2.41 -8.53
CA LEU A 273 -11.93 3.42 -7.77
C LEU A 273 -10.88 2.75 -6.87
N LEU A 274 -9.68 3.31 -6.87
CA LEU A 274 -8.60 2.90 -5.98
C LEU A 274 -8.01 4.13 -5.27
N ALA A 275 -7.47 3.96 -4.06
CA ALA A 275 -6.72 5.03 -3.42
C ALA A 275 -5.43 5.32 -4.20
N LEU A 276 -5.22 6.57 -4.62
CA LEU A 276 -4.06 6.98 -5.40
C LEU A 276 -2.75 6.67 -4.68
N ALA A 277 -2.71 6.85 -3.36
CA ALA A 277 -1.57 6.48 -2.52
C ALA A 277 -1.13 5.02 -2.69
N GLY A 278 -2.08 4.10 -2.86
CA GLY A 278 -1.79 2.69 -3.09
C GLY A 278 -1.16 2.44 -4.46
N LEU A 279 -1.68 3.10 -5.49
CA LEU A 279 -1.15 3.01 -6.86
C LEU A 279 0.27 3.60 -6.96
N LYS A 280 0.50 4.76 -6.32
CA LYS A 280 1.84 5.38 -6.27
C LYS A 280 2.86 4.46 -5.60
N ARG A 281 2.53 3.86 -4.44
CA ARG A 281 3.43 2.94 -3.73
C ARG A 281 3.74 1.66 -4.49
N LEU A 282 2.84 1.24 -5.38
CA LEU A 282 3.03 0.08 -6.24
C LEU A 282 3.58 0.43 -7.64
N SER A 283 3.85 1.71 -7.92
CA SER A 283 4.27 2.20 -9.24
C SER A 283 3.30 1.80 -10.36
N MET A 284 1.98 1.90 -10.08
CA MET A 284 0.89 1.48 -10.98
C MET A 284 -0.01 2.65 -11.40
N THR A 285 0.53 3.87 -11.40
CA THR A 285 -0.21 5.10 -11.74
C THR A 285 -0.56 5.20 -13.21
N GLU A 286 0.08 4.42 -14.07
CA GLU A 286 -0.23 4.30 -15.50
C GLU A 286 -1.66 3.79 -15.78
N ASN A 287 -2.29 3.15 -14.77
CA ASN A 287 -3.67 2.65 -14.88
C ASN A 287 -4.73 3.74 -14.57
N VAL A 288 -4.31 4.95 -14.16
CA VAL A 288 -5.22 6.01 -13.72
C VAL A 288 -5.75 6.78 -14.92
N ALA A 289 -7.07 6.75 -15.14
CA ALA A 289 -7.72 7.58 -16.14
C ALA A 289 -7.84 9.04 -15.66
N SER A 290 -8.24 9.24 -14.38
CA SER A 290 -8.24 10.56 -13.75
C SER A 290 -8.14 10.45 -12.23
N VAL A 291 -7.74 11.55 -11.58
CA VAL A 291 -7.70 11.67 -10.11
C VAL A 291 -8.88 12.52 -9.67
N LEU A 292 -9.76 11.93 -8.86
CA LEU A 292 -10.96 12.61 -8.36
C LEU A 292 -10.59 13.73 -7.41
N SER A 293 -11.21 14.90 -7.58
CA SER A 293 -11.07 16.01 -6.63
C SER A 293 -11.71 15.65 -5.28
N LEU A 294 -11.38 16.41 -4.23
CA LEU A 294 -12.01 16.25 -2.91
C LEU A 294 -13.52 16.57 -2.94
N ASP A 295 -13.97 17.37 -3.91
CA ASP A 295 -15.38 17.67 -4.10
C ASP A 295 -16.11 16.55 -4.85
N GLU A 296 -15.43 15.83 -5.72
CA GLU A 296 -15.99 14.65 -6.39
C GLU A 296 -16.08 13.45 -5.46
N MET A 297 -15.04 13.22 -4.64
CA MET A 297 -14.97 12.05 -3.77
C MET A 297 -14.18 12.40 -2.50
N LEU A 298 -14.88 12.67 -1.40
CA LEU A 298 -14.21 12.88 -0.12
C LEU A 298 -13.57 11.56 0.36
N PRO A 299 -12.25 11.55 0.72
CA PRO A 299 -11.51 10.34 1.00
C PRO A 299 -11.95 9.63 2.29
N ALA A 300 -11.52 8.40 2.46
CA ALA A 300 -11.65 7.70 3.73
C ALA A 300 -10.78 8.39 4.79
N VAL A 301 -11.26 8.37 6.04
CA VAL A 301 -10.47 8.81 7.21
C VAL A 301 -9.09 8.19 7.17
N ALA A 302 -8.06 9.03 7.32
CA ALA A 302 -6.65 8.66 7.30
C ALA A 302 -6.15 7.98 5.99
N GLN A 303 -6.87 8.11 4.87
CA GLN A 303 -6.40 7.60 3.58
C GLN A 303 -5.06 8.23 3.21
N GLY A 304 -4.13 7.43 2.68
CA GLY A 304 -2.77 7.85 2.30
C GLY A 304 -1.75 7.79 3.43
N ALA A 305 -2.17 7.80 4.71
CA ALA A 305 -1.26 7.74 5.85
C ALA A 305 -0.82 6.31 6.17
N ILE A 306 0.47 6.14 6.49
CA ILE A 306 1.04 4.96 7.13
C ILE A 306 1.20 5.29 8.61
N GLY A 307 0.67 4.42 9.47
CA GLY A 307 0.91 4.47 10.91
C GLY A 307 1.77 3.29 11.36
N ILE A 308 2.60 3.55 12.35
CA ILE A 308 3.50 2.54 12.90
C ILE A 308 3.26 2.45 14.39
N ALA A 309 2.86 1.25 14.84
CA ALA A 309 2.61 0.96 16.24
C ALA A 309 3.79 0.21 16.87
N CYS A 310 3.95 0.37 18.18
CA CYS A 310 4.86 -0.42 19.03
C CYS A 310 4.18 -0.70 20.38
N ARG A 311 4.83 -1.51 21.23
CA ARG A 311 4.41 -1.72 22.62
C ARG A 311 4.61 -0.45 23.44
N THR A 312 3.75 -0.23 24.45
CA THR A 312 3.83 0.95 25.34
C THR A 312 5.06 0.97 26.21
N ASP A 313 5.65 -0.19 26.51
CA ASP A 313 6.82 -0.40 27.36
C ASP A 313 8.13 -0.57 26.57
N ASP A 314 8.10 -0.31 25.25
CA ASP A 314 9.28 -0.44 24.38
C ASP A 314 9.84 0.95 24.02
N ASP A 315 10.51 1.60 24.97
CA ASP A 315 11.11 2.92 24.81
C ASP A 315 12.10 2.99 23.62
N LYS A 316 12.76 1.86 23.34
CA LYS A 316 13.71 1.77 22.23
C LYS A 316 13.01 1.91 20.88
N MET A 317 11.92 1.16 20.68
CA MET A 317 11.14 1.26 19.46
C MET A 317 10.44 2.61 19.39
N ALA A 318 9.88 3.12 20.47
CA ALA A 318 9.29 4.45 20.53
C ALA A 318 10.28 5.55 20.08
N SER A 319 11.54 5.46 20.50
CA SER A 319 12.60 6.40 20.11
C SER A 319 12.92 6.32 18.61
N TYR A 320 13.04 5.11 18.03
CA TYR A 320 13.23 4.95 16.59
C TYR A 320 12.06 5.53 15.81
N LEU A 321 10.83 5.25 16.23
CA LEU A 321 9.62 5.72 15.57
C LEU A 321 9.42 7.23 15.68
N ALA A 322 9.78 7.84 16.81
CA ALA A 322 9.74 9.30 16.99
C ALA A 322 10.58 10.02 15.91
N SER A 323 11.73 9.43 15.52
CA SER A 323 12.57 10.00 14.47
C SER A 323 11.90 10.02 13.10
N LEU A 324 10.96 9.11 12.82
CA LEU A 324 10.25 9.01 11.55
C LEU A 324 8.94 9.80 11.53
N ASN A 325 8.43 10.20 12.70
CA ASN A 325 7.13 10.85 12.79
C ASN A 325 7.07 12.15 12.01
N HIS A 326 6.02 12.29 11.19
CA HIS A 326 5.66 13.53 10.52
C HIS A 326 4.48 14.15 11.26
N GLU A 327 4.78 15.18 12.03
CA GLU A 327 3.83 15.77 12.97
C GLU A 327 2.55 16.29 12.30
N GLU A 328 2.69 16.94 11.16
CA GLU A 328 1.52 17.41 10.40
C GLU A 328 0.57 16.27 10.01
N THR A 329 1.11 15.13 9.55
CA THR A 329 0.30 13.94 9.27
C THR A 329 -0.35 13.40 10.55
N ARG A 330 0.40 13.33 11.66
CA ARG A 330 -0.09 12.82 12.93
C ARG A 330 -1.28 13.63 13.45
N LEU A 331 -1.18 14.93 13.39
CA LEU A 331 -2.24 15.85 13.80
C LEU A 331 -3.50 15.73 12.91
N ALA A 332 -3.31 15.70 11.59
CA ALA A 332 -4.42 15.52 10.65
C ALA A 332 -5.14 14.17 10.88
N VAL A 333 -4.38 13.09 11.03
CA VAL A 333 -4.91 11.74 11.33
C VAL A 333 -5.63 11.71 12.68
N ALA A 334 -5.12 12.40 13.70
CA ALA A 334 -5.78 12.49 15.01
C ALA A 334 -7.15 13.17 14.92
N CYS A 335 -7.27 14.30 14.19
CA CYS A 335 -8.52 14.99 13.92
C CYS A 335 -9.53 14.05 13.22
N GLU A 336 -9.11 13.44 12.13
CA GLU A 336 -9.96 12.55 11.33
C GLU A 336 -10.41 11.30 12.11
N ARG A 337 -9.53 10.73 12.94
CA ARG A 337 -9.88 9.58 13.79
C ARG A 337 -10.81 9.95 14.93
N ALA A 338 -10.65 11.13 15.52
CA ALA A 338 -11.59 11.67 16.52
C ALA A 338 -13.00 11.87 15.95
N PHE A 339 -13.09 12.31 14.68
CA PHE A 339 -14.35 12.37 13.94
C PHE A 339 -14.97 10.99 13.75
N LEU A 340 -14.17 10.00 13.30
CA LEU A 340 -14.62 8.62 13.09
C LEU A 340 -15.08 7.96 14.41
N GLU A 341 -14.39 8.22 15.51
CA GLU A 341 -14.70 7.71 16.85
C GLU A 341 -16.11 8.13 17.30
N MET A 342 -16.46 9.40 17.11
CA MET A 342 -17.78 9.95 17.48
C MET A 342 -18.93 9.33 16.68
N LEU A 343 -18.66 8.85 15.47
CA LEU A 343 -19.64 8.21 14.61
C LEU A 343 -19.74 6.69 14.82
N ASP A 344 -19.02 6.15 15.81
CA ASP A 344 -18.82 4.69 16.00
C ASP A 344 -18.46 3.97 14.70
N GLY A 345 -17.64 4.67 13.89
CA GLY A 345 -17.35 4.29 12.52
C GLY A 345 -16.67 2.95 12.40
N SER A 346 -17.25 2.13 11.53
CA SER A 346 -16.71 0.86 11.08
C SER A 346 -16.74 0.80 9.55
N CYS A 347 -16.22 -0.26 8.97
CA CYS A 347 -16.34 -0.51 7.52
C CYS A 347 -17.80 -0.63 7.03
N ARG A 348 -18.76 -0.65 7.94
CA ARG A 348 -20.20 -0.73 7.68
C ARG A 348 -20.88 0.64 7.52
N THR A 349 -20.19 1.72 7.83
CA THR A 349 -20.76 3.06 7.81
C THR A 349 -20.11 3.88 6.70
N PRO A 350 -20.90 4.51 5.81
CA PRO A 350 -20.38 5.38 4.75
C PRO A 350 -19.87 6.70 5.32
N ILE A 351 -18.65 6.72 5.80
CA ILE A 351 -17.99 7.87 6.42
C ILE A 351 -16.79 8.29 5.57
N ALA A 352 -16.66 9.59 5.34
CA ALA A 352 -15.49 10.23 4.75
C ALA A 352 -15.01 11.36 5.64
N GLY A 353 -13.70 11.61 5.66
CA GLY A 353 -13.13 12.70 6.44
C GLY A 353 -11.73 13.07 5.96
N TYR A 354 -11.45 14.36 5.97
CA TYR A 354 -10.16 14.90 5.55
C TYR A 354 -9.82 16.14 6.36
N ALA A 355 -8.64 16.12 6.98
CA ALA A 355 -8.02 17.26 7.64
C ALA A 355 -6.74 17.65 6.90
N ALA A 356 -6.55 18.94 6.70
CA ALA A 356 -5.34 19.51 6.12
C ALA A 356 -4.99 20.84 6.77
N LYS A 357 -3.74 21.23 6.65
CA LYS A 357 -3.27 22.54 6.97
C LYS A 357 -3.55 23.46 5.79
N ASP A 358 -4.18 24.62 6.04
CA ASP A 358 -4.40 25.63 5.02
C ASP A 358 -3.18 26.56 4.87
N GLU A 359 -3.25 27.51 3.93
CA GLU A 359 -2.17 28.48 3.65
C GLU A 359 -1.91 29.42 4.83
N GLU A 360 -2.90 29.64 5.69
CA GLU A 360 -2.79 30.47 6.89
C GLU A 360 -2.24 29.70 8.10
N GLY A 361 -2.00 28.39 7.95
CA GLY A 361 -1.48 27.53 9.02
C GLY A 361 -2.56 26.97 9.94
N ASN A 362 -3.84 27.16 9.63
CA ASN A 362 -4.95 26.55 10.37
C ASN A 362 -5.28 25.15 9.87
N CYS A 363 -5.98 24.38 10.70
CA CYS A 363 -6.65 23.16 10.28
C CYS A 363 -7.92 23.50 9.50
N TYR A 364 -8.05 22.95 8.31
CA TYR A 364 -9.29 22.84 7.58
C TYR A 364 -9.73 21.37 7.59
N PHE A 365 -10.90 21.11 8.17
CA PHE A 365 -11.49 19.77 8.26
C PHE A 365 -12.79 19.71 7.47
N ARG A 366 -12.97 18.61 6.70
CA ARG A 366 -14.24 18.23 6.06
C ARG A 366 -14.64 16.85 6.53
N GLY A 367 -15.91 16.68 6.87
CA GLY A 367 -16.51 15.41 7.25
C GLY A 367 -17.79 15.15 6.47
N LEU A 368 -18.04 13.88 6.13
CA LEU A 368 -19.23 13.44 5.43
C LEU A 368 -19.71 12.12 6.01
N VAL A 369 -21.03 11.99 6.17
CA VAL A 369 -21.73 10.73 6.39
C VAL A 369 -22.83 10.57 5.36
N ALA A 370 -23.11 9.34 4.95
CA ALA A 370 -24.15 9.06 3.99
C ALA A 370 -25.01 7.86 4.42
N SER A 371 -26.22 7.76 3.87
CA SER A 371 -26.97 6.50 3.91
C SER A 371 -26.32 5.48 2.98
N PRO A 372 -26.42 4.16 3.27
CA PRO A 372 -25.79 3.13 2.45
C PRO A 372 -26.22 3.10 0.98
N ASP A 373 -27.41 3.59 0.70
CA ASP A 373 -27.98 3.73 -0.65
C ASP A 373 -27.61 5.03 -1.35
N GLY A 374 -26.93 5.97 -0.66
CA GLY A 374 -26.53 7.27 -1.19
C GLY A 374 -27.67 8.29 -1.34
N THR A 375 -28.89 7.99 -0.92
CA THR A 375 -30.03 8.93 -1.05
C THR A 375 -29.91 10.13 -0.14
N ARG A 376 -29.26 9.97 1.02
CA ARG A 376 -29.02 11.03 2.01
C ARG A 376 -27.53 11.19 2.25
N VAL A 377 -27.02 12.43 2.09
CA VAL A 377 -25.63 12.79 2.39
C VAL A 377 -25.66 14.03 3.29
N LEU A 378 -24.91 13.97 4.37
CA LEU A 378 -24.70 15.07 5.31
C LEU A 378 -23.21 15.41 5.35
N GLU A 379 -22.92 16.69 5.18
CA GLU A 379 -21.55 17.20 5.22
C GLU A 379 -21.39 18.27 6.30
N THR A 380 -20.17 18.42 6.79
CA THR A 380 -19.74 19.51 7.66
C THR A 380 -18.32 19.92 7.30
N SER A 381 -18.00 21.18 7.57
CA SER A 381 -16.63 21.70 7.48
C SER A 381 -16.31 22.54 8.71
N ARG A 382 -15.04 22.54 9.09
CA ARG A 382 -14.52 23.27 10.25
C ARG A 382 -13.18 23.92 9.90
N LYS A 383 -12.89 25.04 10.54
CA LYS A 383 -11.58 25.70 10.51
C LYS A 383 -11.19 26.09 11.93
N GLY A 384 -9.95 25.92 12.31
CA GLY A 384 -9.43 26.24 13.63
C GLY A 384 -7.92 26.04 13.74
N PRO A 385 -7.32 26.23 14.92
CA PRO A 385 -5.89 26.10 15.12
C PRO A 385 -5.36 24.70 14.73
N TYR A 386 -4.15 24.66 14.16
CA TYR A 386 -3.46 23.39 13.83
C TYR A 386 -2.69 22.89 15.07
N VAL A 387 -3.40 22.61 16.17
CA VAL A 387 -2.90 22.17 17.47
C VAL A 387 -3.65 20.90 17.87
N PHE A 388 -2.98 19.96 18.53
CA PHE A 388 -3.49 18.60 18.77
C PHE A 388 -4.87 18.61 19.47
N GLU A 389 -4.99 19.32 20.58
CA GLU A 389 -6.20 19.37 21.39
C GLU A 389 -7.38 19.97 20.63
N ASP A 390 -7.12 21.06 19.90
CA ASP A 390 -8.13 21.77 19.09
C ASP A 390 -8.57 20.90 17.91
N MET A 391 -7.63 20.20 17.26
CA MET A 391 -7.93 19.33 16.12
C MET A 391 -8.72 18.09 16.55
N VAL A 392 -8.37 17.47 17.69
CA VAL A 392 -9.14 16.35 18.25
C VAL A 392 -10.55 16.81 18.63
N LYS A 393 -10.67 17.97 19.28
CA LYS A 393 -11.96 18.56 19.62
C LYS A 393 -12.78 18.86 18.36
N MET A 394 -12.16 19.46 17.35
CA MET A 394 -12.81 19.77 16.06
C MET A 394 -13.38 18.52 15.39
N GLY A 395 -12.62 17.42 15.37
CA GLY A 395 -13.08 16.13 14.84
C GLY A 395 -14.29 15.61 15.63
N LYS A 396 -14.23 15.63 16.96
CA LYS A 396 -15.34 15.17 17.83
C LYS A 396 -16.59 16.03 17.65
N ASP A 397 -16.45 17.35 17.66
CA ASP A 397 -17.58 18.27 17.48
C ASP A 397 -18.25 18.09 16.10
N ALA A 398 -17.47 17.86 15.04
CA ALA A 398 -17.97 17.59 13.71
C ALA A 398 -18.72 16.24 13.63
N GLY A 399 -18.19 15.21 14.28
CA GLY A 399 -18.83 13.90 14.37
C GLY A 399 -20.16 13.96 15.12
N GLN A 400 -20.18 14.64 16.27
CA GLN A 400 -21.38 14.82 17.08
C GLN A 400 -22.47 15.60 16.33
N GLU A 401 -22.10 16.64 15.59
CA GLU A 401 -23.04 17.38 14.74
C GLU A 401 -23.69 16.48 13.71
N LEU A 402 -22.86 15.74 12.93
CA LEU A 402 -23.41 14.89 11.88
C LEU A 402 -24.24 13.75 12.44
N LEU A 403 -23.84 13.16 13.58
CA LEU A 403 -24.63 12.12 14.25
C LEU A 403 -26.01 12.66 14.67
N SER A 404 -26.05 13.87 15.24
CA SER A 404 -27.31 14.52 15.63
C SER A 404 -28.23 14.82 14.44
N ARG A 405 -27.66 15.25 13.30
CA ARG A 405 -28.39 15.56 12.06
C ARG A 405 -28.86 14.29 11.34
N ALA A 406 -28.11 13.20 11.45
CA ALA A 406 -28.43 11.92 10.84
C ALA A 406 -29.71 11.33 11.44
N GLY A 407 -29.84 11.33 12.75
CA GLY A 407 -30.97 10.78 13.47
C GLY A 407 -31.04 9.23 13.41
N PRO A 408 -32.04 8.63 14.06
CA PRO A 408 -32.23 7.19 14.07
C PRO A 408 -32.44 6.61 12.66
N GLY A 409 -31.87 5.43 12.39
CA GLY A 409 -32.04 4.70 11.13
C GLY A 409 -31.31 5.28 9.92
N PHE A 410 -30.47 6.33 10.08
CA PHE A 410 -29.74 6.93 8.96
C PHE A 410 -28.77 5.96 8.28
N PHE A 411 -28.11 5.12 9.06
CA PHE A 411 -27.11 4.15 8.57
C PHE A 411 -27.72 2.79 8.19
N GLY A 412 -29.05 2.64 8.23
CA GLY A 412 -29.77 1.40 7.91
C GLY A 412 -29.51 0.33 8.98
N ASN A 413 -30.31 0.35 10.03
CA ASN A 413 -30.44 -0.79 10.98
C ASN A 413 -31.58 -1.67 10.55
#